data_2f45c5ca3645a05bfaecaf5e40434aad
#
_entry.id   2f45c5ca3645a05bfaecaf5e40434aad
#
_cell.length_a   1.000
_cell.length_b   1.000
_cell.length_c   1.000
_cell.angle_alpha   90.00
_cell.angle_beta   90.00
_cell.angle_gamma   90.00
#
_symmetry.space_group_name_H-M   'P 1'
#
loop_
_entity.id
_entity.type
_entity.pdbx_description
1 polymer ?
#
loop_
_entity_poly.entity_id
_entity_poly.type
_entity_poly.pdbx_seq_one_letter_code
_entity_poly.pdbx_strand_id
1 'polypeptide(L)'
;SARGGYNVARRSEASPWYSGPSLLDDLEQVPASAAADEGPFRMPIQWVARPDADFRGYSGSIASGKVTVGDRLRVLPSGSEARVARIVTYDGDLDFAVAGQSITLTLDREIDASRGDLVAGVDHPPLVRDRIEARIFWTADRSAKAGDALLLKLGATQVQATIESITARISPDTMARESTDTITANDIVDVALTLDRSIAFDTYARNRETGGFILIDRETSDTAAMGLVLDGEGERQRKLVLVEKGAAGATERAGGGRLRGVGEALSWTALGLPVTAAIAFAFTGDWRIALAIGLADAAVKLGCYGLHRRLWSRGERAAQ
;
A
#
# COMPACT_ATOMS: atom_id res chain seq x y z
N SER A 1 13.30 -14.68 -18.74
CA SER A 1 12.70 -16.03 -18.60
C SER A 1 13.69 -17.01 -17.96
N ALA A 2 13.46 -17.39 -16.72
CA ALA A 2 14.33 -18.34 -16.02
C ALA A 2 14.40 -19.71 -16.74
N ARG A 3 13.28 -20.19 -17.28
CA ARG A 3 13.22 -21.47 -18.00
C ARG A 3 13.99 -21.46 -19.34
N GLY A 4 13.94 -20.35 -20.06
CA GLY A 4 14.59 -20.23 -21.37
C GLY A 4 15.98 -19.59 -21.29
N GLY A 5 16.41 -19.09 -20.14
CA GLY A 5 17.67 -18.36 -19.95
C GLY A 5 17.67 -16.96 -20.58
N TYR A 6 16.53 -16.50 -21.11
CA TYR A 6 16.46 -15.20 -21.81
C TYR A 6 16.61 -14.04 -20.82
N ASN A 7 17.51 -13.12 -21.13
CA ASN A 7 17.84 -11.95 -20.31
C ASN A 7 18.28 -12.27 -18.87
N VAL A 8 18.79 -13.47 -18.61
CA VAL A 8 19.34 -13.85 -17.30
C VAL A 8 20.80 -13.44 -17.19
N ALA A 9 21.70 -14.06 -17.95
CA ALA A 9 23.12 -13.72 -17.95
C ALA A 9 23.52 -12.76 -19.08
N ARG A 10 22.78 -12.74 -20.18
CA ARG A 10 23.00 -11.89 -21.36
C ARG A 10 21.65 -11.51 -21.96
N ARG A 11 21.62 -10.38 -22.64
CA ARG A 11 20.44 -9.99 -23.43
C ARG A 11 20.16 -11.03 -24.52
N SER A 12 18.87 -11.26 -24.77
CA SER A 12 18.41 -12.23 -25.75
C SER A 12 17.50 -11.58 -26.79
N GLU A 13 17.68 -11.92 -28.05
CA GLU A 13 16.80 -11.50 -29.15
C GLU A 13 15.40 -12.12 -29.07
N ALA A 14 15.21 -13.16 -28.25
CA ALA A 14 13.90 -13.75 -27.99
C ALA A 14 12.95 -12.84 -27.20
N SER A 15 13.44 -11.70 -26.68
CA SER A 15 12.65 -10.69 -25.98
C SER A 15 12.90 -9.29 -26.59
N PRO A 16 12.54 -9.03 -27.85
CA PRO A 16 12.89 -7.79 -28.55
C PRO A 16 12.25 -6.53 -27.96
N TRP A 17 11.16 -6.70 -27.21
CA TRP A 17 10.47 -5.62 -26.48
C TRP A 17 11.21 -5.15 -25.23
N TYR A 18 12.18 -5.94 -24.72
CA TYR A 18 12.94 -5.61 -23.52
C TYR A 18 14.26 -4.93 -23.88
N SER A 19 14.45 -3.69 -23.43
CA SER A 19 15.63 -2.87 -23.70
C SER A 19 16.57 -2.67 -22.50
N GLY A 20 16.18 -3.19 -21.30
CA GLY A 20 16.96 -3.08 -20.08
C GLY A 20 18.23 -3.98 -20.03
N PRO A 21 18.98 -3.95 -18.92
CA PRO A 21 20.14 -4.83 -18.68
C PRO A 21 19.68 -6.30 -18.53
N SER A 22 20.64 -7.24 -18.58
CA SER A 22 20.34 -8.62 -18.14
C SER A 22 20.15 -8.64 -16.62
N LEU A 23 19.55 -9.70 -16.09
CA LEU A 23 19.37 -9.86 -14.63
C LEU A 23 20.74 -9.84 -13.92
N LEU A 24 21.75 -10.45 -14.49
CA LEU A 24 23.10 -10.48 -13.91
C LEU A 24 23.72 -9.07 -13.89
N ASP A 25 23.65 -8.33 -15.01
CA ASP A 25 24.14 -6.96 -15.08
C ASP A 25 23.45 -6.04 -14.08
N ASP A 26 22.13 -6.23 -13.88
CA ASP A 26 21.34 -5.45 -12.92
C ASP A 26 21.75 -5.79 -11.46
N LEU A 27 21.91 -7.06 -11.15
CA LEU A 27 22.36 -7.51 -9.81
C LEU A 27 23.78 -7.04 -9.47
N GLU A 28 24.68 -6.98 -10.46
CA GLU A 28 26.05 -6.46 -10.27
C GLU A 28 26.08 -4.94 -10.01
N GLN A 29 25.07 -4.21 -10.50
CA GLN A 29 24.97 -2.77 -10.36
C GLN A 29 24.13 -2.32 -9.16
N VAL A 30 23.31 -3.21 -8.59
CA VAL A 30 22.50 -2.89 -7.41
C VAL A 30 23.43 -2.61 -6.22
N PRO A 31 23.38 -1.41 -5.64
CA PRO A 31 24.18 -1.11 -4.45
C PRO A 31 23.73 -1.99 -3.29
N ALA A 32 24.68 -2.79 -2.78
CA ALA A 32 24.45 -3.63 -1.62
C ALA A 32 24.42 -2.74 -0.36
N SER A 33 23.25 -2.31 0.09
CA SER A 33 23.02 -1.78 1.44
C SER A 33 23.13 -0.28 1.75
N ALA A 34 22.88 0.65 0.88
CA ALA A 34 22.92 2.07 1.31
C ALA A 34 21.65 2.57 2.04
N ALA A 35 20.50 1.95 1.83
CA ALA A 35 19.21 2.51 2.30
C ALA A 35 18.90 2.26 3.78
N ALA A 36 19.45 1.23 4.40
CA ALA A 36 19.18 0.90 5.80
C ALA A 36 19.98 1.79 6.77
N ASP A 37 21.20 2.21 6.38
CA ASP A 37 22.08 3.03 7.20
C ASP A 37 21.61 4.48 7.33
N GLU A 38 20.86 4.99 6.34
CA GLU A 38 20.39 6.38 6.28
C GLU A 38 19.04 6.61 7.00
N GLY A 39 18.37 5.55 7.44
CA GLY A 39 17.08 5.63 8.12
C GLY A 39 17.17 6.10 9.58
N PRO A 40 16.04 6.40 10.23
CA PRO A 40 16.00 6.63 11.67
C PRO A 40 16.37 5.35 12.42
N PHE A 41 17.07 5.51 13.56
CA PHE A 41 17.50 4.36 14.36
C PHE A 41 16.34 3.52 14.86
N ARG A 42 16.41 2.21 14.59
CA ARG A 42 15.45 1.18 15.02
C ARG A 42 16.19 -0.06 15.46
N MET A 43 15.91 -0.53 16.67
CA MET A 43 16.43 -1.78 17.20
C MET A 43 15.34 -2.50 18.00
N PRO A 44 14.70 -3.54 17.45
CA PRO A 44 13.80 -4.40 18.22
C PRO A 44 14.57 -5.15 19.31
N ILE A 45 14.07 -5.13 20.54
CA ILE A 45 14.67 -5.88 21.65
C ILE A 45 14.34 -7.36 21.48
N GLN A 46 15.36 -8.16 21.23
CA GLN A 46 15.25 -9.61 21.10
C GLN A 46 15.51 -10.34 22.41
N TRP A 47 16.36 -9.76 23.26
CA TRP A 47 16.75 -10.33 24.53
C TRP A 47 17.11 -9.24 25.54
N VAL A 48 16.74 -9.46 26.82
CA VAL A 48 17.20 -8.62 27.93
C VAL A 48 18.20 -9.44 28.75
N ALA A 49 19.47 -9.07 28.69
CA ALA A 49 20.55 -9.74 29.38
C ALA A 49 20.73 -9.13 30.79
N ARG A 50 20.72 -9.98 31.81
CA ARG A 50 20.95 -9.61 33.19
C ARG A 50 21.77 -10.71 33.89
N PRO A 51 23.07 -10.86 33.54
CA PRO A 51 23.92 -11.90 34.11
C PRO A 51 24.20 -11.70 35.58
N ASP A 52 24.19 -10.45 36.05
CA ASP A 52 24.44 -10.04 37.44
C ASP A 52 23.60 -8.82 37.83
N ALA A 53 23.79 -8.29 39.04
CA ALA A 53 23.05 -7.16 39.57
C ALA A 53 23.44 -5.82 38.90
N ASP A 54 24.65 -5.71 38.42
CA ASP A 54 25.23 -4.46 37.92
C ASP A 54 25.13 -4.29 36.41
N PHE A 55 24.77 -5.38 35.68
CA PHE A 55 24.62 -5.36 34.23
C PHE A 55 23.18 -5.58 33.80
N ARG A 56 22.63 -4.62 33.04
CA ARG A 56 21.38 -4.76 32.30
C ARG A 56 21.58 -4.32 30.86
N GLY A 57 21.53 -5.29 29.95
CA GLY A 57 21.74 -5.08 28.53
C GLY A 57 20.49 -5.42 27.71
N TYR A 58 20.22 -4.62 26.69
CA TYR A 58 19.13 -4.81 25.73
C TYR A 58 19.73 -5.22 24.39
N SER A 59 19.58 -6.49 24.04
CA SER A 59 20.20 -7.08 22.85
C SER A 59 19.23 -7.12 21.69
N GLY A 60 19.73 -6.80 20.49
CA GLY A 60 18.95 -6.84 19.27
C GLY A 60 19.82 -6.56 18.04
N SER A 61 19.25 -6.79 16.85
CA SER A 61 19.85 -6.36 15.59
C SER A 61 19.31 -4.99 15.21
N ILE A 62 20.19 -4.10 14.75
CA ILE A 62 19.78 -2.77 14.27
C ILE A 62 19.08 -2.93 12.94
N ALA A 63 17.78 -2.62 12.89
CA ALA A 63 16.94 -2.70 11.69
C ALA A 63 17.16 -1.50 10.76
N SER A 64 17.53 -0.33 11.29
CA SER A 64 17.89 0.86 10.49
C SER A 64 18.62 1.89 11.31
N GLY A 65 19.34 2.76 10.60
CA GLY A 65 20.03 3.92 11.14
C GLY A 65 21.30 3.58 11.89
N LYS A 66 21.75 4.54 12.68
CA LYS A 66 22.99 4.51 13.46
C LYS A 66 22.69 4.87 14.91
N VAL A 67 23.46 4.30 15.84
CA VAL A 67 23.45 4.66 17.25
C VAL A 67 24.90 4.90 17.73
N THR A 68 25.08 5.89 18.58
CA THR A 68 26.38 6.30 19.15
C THR A 68 26.25 6.34 20.66
N VAL A 69 27.33 6.08 21.37
CA VAL A 69 27.39 6.24 22.83
C VAL A 69 27.03 7.68 23.20
N GLY A 70 26.11 7.85 24.17
CA GLY A 70 25.56 9.15 24.58
C GLY A 70 24.26 9.56 23.89
N ASP A 71 23.84 8.90 22.81
CA ASP A 71 22.59 9.19 22.13
C ASP A 71 21.40 9.02 23.07
N ARG A 72 20.38 9.88 22.88
CA ARG A 72 19.09 9.75 23.57
C ARG A 72 18.19 8.80 22.78
N LEU A 73 17.73 7.76 23.45
CA LEU A 73 16.85 6.76 22.90
C LEU A 73 15.52 6.73 23.67
N ARG A 74 14.51 6.25 23.00
CA ARG A 74 13.18 5.99 23.57
C ARG A 74 12.81 4.52 23.34
N VAL A 75 12.34 3.86 24.39
CA VAL A 75 11.78 2.51 24.31
C VAL A 75 10.27 2.60 24.17
N LEU A 76 9.74 1.88 23.23
CA LEU A 76 8.32 1.91 22.87
C LEU A 76 7.71 0.50 22.99
N PRO A 77 6.48 0.36 23.48
CA PRO A 77 5.47 1.39 23.64
C PRO A 77 5.53 2.21 24.94
N SER A 78 6.37 1.88 25.91
CA SER A 78 6.37 2.55 27.24
C SER A 78 6.67 4.06 27.16
N GLY A 79 7.43 4.49 26.15
CA GLY A 79 7.84 5.88 25.97
C GLY A 79 9.00 6.29 26.87
N SER A 80 9.59 5.36 27.63
CA SER A 80 10.72 5.61 28.54
C SER A 80 11.96 6.05 27.76
N GLU A 81 12.62 7.11 28.22
CA GLU A 81 13.83 7.64 27.59
C GLU A 81 15.06 7.38 28.45
N ALA A 82 16.18 7.09 27.82
CA ALA A 82 17.49 6.95 28.44
C ALA A 82 18.60 7.29 27.44
N ARG A 83 19.84 7.38 27.92
CA ARG A 83 21.02 7.55 27.07
C ARG A 83 21.78 6.25 26.95
N VAL A 84 22.40 6.06 25.79
CA VAL A 84 23.30 4.95 25.56
C VAL A 84 24.53 5.13 26.41
N ALA A 85 24.77 4.22 27.35
CA ALA A 85 25.97 4.20 28.16
C ALA A 85 27.10 3.42 27.46
N ARG A 86 26.78 2.24 26.89
CA ARG A 86 27.75 1.40 26.16
C ARG A 86 27.03 0.66 25.03
N ILE A 87 27.81 0.37 23.99
CA ILE A 87 27.41 -0.52 22.89
C ILE A 87 28.33 -1.74 22.95
N VAL A 88 27.82 -2.86 23.44
CA VAL A 88 28.58 -4.06 23.73
C VAL A 88 28.38 -5.09 22.60
N THR A 89 29.50 -5.65 22.14
CA THR A 89 29.53 -6.79 21.21
C THR A 89 30.40 -7.92 21.75
N TYR A 90 30.44 -9.05 21.03
CA TYR A 90 31.34 -10.15 21.44
C TYR A 90 32.83 -9.75 21.41
N ASP A 91 33.21 -8.89 20.44
CA ASP A 91 34.59 -8.46 20.24
C ASP A 91 34.99 -7.24 21.10
N GLY A 92 34.05 -6.74 21.90
CA GLY A 92 34.28 -5.57 22.78
C GLY A 92 33.23 -4.47 22.58
N ASP A 93 33.49 -3.34 23.23
CA ASP A 93 32.63 -2.16 23.16
C ASP A 93 32.91 -1.36 21.88
N LEU A 94 31.86 -0.78 21.33
CA LEU A 94 31.91 0.10 20.17
C LEU A 94 31.52 1.53 20.56
N ASP A 95 32.10 2.53 19.87
CA ASP A 95 31.69 3.93 19.99
C ASP A 95 30.35 4.19 19.25
N PHE A 96 30.13 3.47 18.16
CA PHE A 96 28.89 3.52 17.39
C PHE A 96 28.59 2.17 16.72
N ALA A 97 27.32 1.99 16.33
CA ALA A 97 26.89 0.84 15.54
C ALA A 97 25.86 1.27 14.48
N VAL A 98 25.76 0.50 13.38
CA VAL A 98 24.93 0.79 12.22
C VAL A 98 23.97 -0.37 11.91
N ALA A 99 23.03 -0.14 11.02
CA ALA A 99 22.07 -1.15 10.56
C ALA A 99 22.74 -2.47 10.16
N GLY A 100 22.08 -3.59 10.46
CA GLY A 100 22.58 -4.95 10.23
C GLY A 100 23.48 -5.51 11.33
N GLN A 101 24.00 -4.69 12.24
CA GLN A 101 24.79 -5.16 13.36
C GLN A 101 23.91 -5.66 14.51
N SER A 102 24.32 -6.77 15.13
CA SER A 102 23.74 -7.30 16.38
C SER A 102 24.55 -6.80 17.56
N ILE A 103 23.90 -6.06 18.45
CA ILE A 103 24.52 -5.37 19.58
C ILE A 103 23.73 -5.57 20.87
N THR A 104 24.37 -5.23 21.98
CA THR A 104 23.73 -5.07 23.28
C THR A 104 23.92 -3.65 23.76
N LEU A 105 22.83 -2.91 23.94
CA LEU A 105 22.84 -1.57 24.52
C LEU A 105 22.75 -1.66 26.03
N THR A 106 23.66 -0.95 26.76
CA THR A 106 23.42 -0.59 28.15
C THR A 106 23.03 0.89 28.21
N LEU A 107 22.23 1.24 29.21
CA LEU A 107 21.64 2.58 29.32
C LEU A 107 22.14 3.23 30.63
N ASP A 108 22.11 4.56 30.67
CA ASP A 108 22.53 5.38 31.80
C ASP A 108 21.66 5.21 33.06
N ARG A 109 20.48 4.59 32.90
CA ARG A 109 19.55 4.27 33.97
C ARG A 109 18.73 3.02 33.62
N GLU A 110 18.17 2.37 34.63
CA GLU A 110 17.21 1.31 34.42
C GLU A 110 15.90 1.88 33.90
N ILE A 111 15.36 1.23 32.87
CA ILE A 111 14.05 1.51 32.29
C ILE A 111 13.25 0.23 32.14
N ASP A 112 11.93 0.37 32.10
CA ASP A 112 11.04 -0.75 31.83
C ASP A 112 11.07 -1.01 30.32
N ALA A 113 11.77 -2.08 29.94
CA ALA A 113 11.89 -2.54 28.57
C ALA A 113 12.01 -4.06 28.54
N SER A 114 11.30 -4.66 27.63
CA SER A 114 11.11 -6.10 27.50
C SER A 114 11.39 -6.59 26.08
N ARG A 115 11.54 -7.90 25.92
CA ARG A 115 11.59 -8.52 24.60
C ARG A 115 10.31 -8.16 23.82
N GLY A 116 10.50 -7.70 22.60
CA GLY A 116 9.44 -7.25 21.72
C GLY A 116 9.24 -5.74 21.68
N ASP A 117 9.79 -5.00 22.66
CA ASP A 117 9.77 -3.54 22.60
C ASP A 117 10.75 -3.03 21.53
N LEU A 118 10.50 -1.82 21.03
CA LEU A 118 11.31 -1.19 20.01
C LEU A 118 12.10 -0.01 20.59
N VAL A 119 13.42 -0.05 20.45
CA VAL A 119 14.30 1.08 20.76
C VAL A 119 14.42 1.96 19.52
N ALA A 120 14.19 3.26 19.69
CA ALA A 120 14.23 4.23 18.61
C ALA A 120 14.89 5.54 19.04
N GLY A 121 15.41 6.31 18.08
CA GLY A 121 15.84 7.68 18.32
C GLY A 121 14.66 8.57 18.69
N VAL A 122 14.88 9.54 19.59
CA VAL A 122 13.81 10.43 20.09
C VAL A 122 13.23 11.35 19.03
N ASP A 123 14.04 11.75 18.03
CA ASP A 123 13.65 12.75 17.03
C ASP A 123 12.70 12.21 15.96
N HIS A 124 12.74 10.90 15.70
CA HIS A 124 11.94 10.23 14.69
C HIS A 124 11.27 8.97 15.25
N PRO A 125 10.29 9.11 16.16
CA PRO A 125 9.65 7.95 16.78
C PRO A 125 8.83 7.16 15.74
N PRO A 126 8.76 5.83 15.88
CA PRO A 126 7.83 4.99 15.13
C PRO A 126 6.38 5.25 15.58
N LEU A 127 5.42 4.66 14.86
CA LEU A 127 4.03 4.67 15.26
C LEU A 127 3.83 3.74 16.47
N VAL A 128 2.95 4.15 17.40
CA VAL A 128 2.51 3.31 18.53
C VAL A 128 0.99 3.27 18.50
N ARG A 129 0.42 2.12 18.16
CA ARG A 129 -1.03 1.97 17.99
C ARG A 129 -1.46 0.53 18.33
N ASP A 130 -2.75 0.39 18.61
CA ASP A 130 -3.48 -0.88 18.79
C ASP A 130 -4.38 -1.21 17.59
N ARG A 131 -4.30 -0.41 16.52
CA ARG A 131 -5.00 -0.60 15.27
C ARG A 131 -4.04 -0.38 14.10
N ILE A 132 -4.01 -1.35 13.17
CA ILE A 132 -3.12 -1.36 12.01
C ILE A 132 -3.95 -1.54 10.74
N GLU A 133 -3.70 -0.71 9.74
CA GLU A 133 -4.13 -0.95 8.37
C GLU A 133 -3.01 -1.72 7.65
N ALA A 134 -3.35 -2.84 7.05
CA ALA A 134 -2.35 -3.74 6.47
C ALA A 134 -2.82 -4.35 5.16
N ARG A 135 -1.88 -4.68 4.31
CA ARG A 135 -2.06 -5.61 3.19
C ARG A 135 -1.54 -6.96 3.60
N ILE A 136 -2.36 -7.98 3.49
CA ILE A 136 -1.96 -9.35 3.80
C ILE A 136 -2.07 -10.24 2.56
N PHE A 137 -1.17 -11.20 2.47
CA PHE A 137 -1.23 -12.33 1.56
C PHE A 137 -1.61 -13.56 2.36
N TRP A 138 -2.78 -14.12 2.10
CA TRP A 138 -3.33 -15.24 2.83
C TRP A 138 -2.80 -16.56 2.28
N THR A 139 -2.11 -17.34 3.12
CA THR A 139 -1.47 -18.60 2.73
C THR A 139 -2.16 -19.84 3.27
N ALA A 140 -3.04 -19.69 4.26
CA ALA A 140 -3.75 -20.82 4.85
C ALA A 140 -4.85 -21.36 3.93
N ASP A 141 -5.08 -22.67 3.96
CA ASP A 141 -6.16 -23.32 3.21
C ASP A 141 -7.54 -22.94 3.74
N ARG A 142 -7.65 -22.66 5.04
CA ARG A 142 -8.90 -22.20 5.64
C ARG A 142 -9.22 -20.76 5.23
N SER A 143 -10.48 -20.47 5.06
CA SER A 143 -10.93 -19.09 4.87
C SER A 143 -10.94 -18.29 6.18
N ALA A 144 -10.91 -16.96 6.05
CA ALA A 144 -11.05 -16.04 7.18
C ALA A 144 -12.05 -14.92 6.87
N LYS A 145 -12.56 -14.28 7.92
CA LYS A 145 -13.53 -13.21 7.85
C LYS A 145 -13.34 -12.20 8.98
N ALA A 146 -14.06 -11.10 8.92
CA ALA A 146 -14.10 -10.15 10.03
C ALA A 146 -14.55 -10.84 11.33
N GLY A 147 -13.88 -10.55 12.43
CA GLY A 147 -14.05 -11.17 13.74
C GLY A 147 -13.07 -12.30 14.04
N ASP A 148 -12.36 -12.85 13.06
CA ASP A 148 -11.39 -13.92 13.31
C ASP A 148 -10.16 -13.39 14.05
N ALA A 149 -9.76 -14.13 15.09
CA ALA A 149 -8.61 -13.81 15.92
C ALA A 149 -7.39 -14.67 15.56
N LEU A 150 -6.25 -14.00 15.42
CA LEU A 150 -4.97 -14.57 15.02
C LEU A 150 -3.88 -14.05 15.97
N LEU A 151 -2.71 -14.67 15.95
CA LEU A 151 -1.52 -14.13 16.61
C LEU A 151 -0.69 -13.35 15.58
N LEU A 152 -0.55 -12.04 15.79
CA LEU A 152 0.36 -11.21 14.99
C LEU A 152 1.77 -11.30 15.57
N LYS A 153 2.74 -11.59 14.72
CA LYS A 153 4.16 -11.56 15.06
C LYS A 153 4.89 -10.57 14.16
N LEU A 154 5.43 -9.52 14.78
CA LEU A 154 6.26 -8.48 14.16
C LEU A 154 7.64 -8.50 14.84
N GLY A 155 8.65 -9.02 14.15
CA GLY A 155 9.95 -9.25 14.76
C GLY A 155 9.86 -10.14 16.02
N ALA A 156 10.26 -9.59 17.17
CA ALA A 156 10.18 -10.26 18.47
C ALA A 156 8.84 -10.02 19.19
N THR A 157 8.04 -9.04 18.74
CA THR A 157 6.73 -8.70 19.32
C THR A 157 5.70 -9.74 18.92
N GLN A 158 4.87 -10.16 19.87
CA GLN A 158 3.71 -11.01 19.64
C GLN A 158 2.49 -10.43 20.36
N VAL A 159 1.38 -10.30 19.63
CA VAL A 159 0.11 -9.77 20.13
C VAL A 159 -1.06 -10.48 19.48
N GLN A 160 -2.18 -10.56 20.18
CA GLN A 160 -3.41 -11.02 19.56
C GLN A 160 -3.92 -9.93 18.60
N ALA A 161 -4.27 -10.33 17.37
CA ALA A 161 -4.87 -9.47 16.36
C ALA A 161 -6.23 -10.04 15.95
N THR A 162 -7.22 -9.18 15.82
CA THR A 162 -8.54 -9.52 15.29
C THR A 162 -8.73 -8.80 13.97
N ILE A 163 -9.21 -9.49 12.94
CA ILE A 163 -9.61 -8.87 11.68
C ILE A 163 -10.86 -8.02 11.95
N GLU A 164 -10.68 -6.71 12.03
CA GLU A 164 -11.77 -5.76 12.24
C GLU A 164 -12.66 -5.65 10.99
N SER A 165 -12.03 -5.51 9.85
CA SER A 165 -12.71 -5.42 8.55
C SER A 165 -11.80 -5.79 7.39
N ILE A 166 -12.42 -6.25 6.30
CA ILE A 166 -11.75 -6.47 5.01
C ILE A 166 -12.13 -5.28 4.12
N THR A 167 -11.13 -4.48 3.75
CA THR A 167 -11.36 -3.24 2.99
C THR A 167 -11.47 -3.50 1.49
N ALA A 168 -10.63 -4.37 0.96
CA ALA A 168 -10.65 -4.77 -0.45
C ALA A 168 -9.80 -6.02 -0.68
N ARG A 169 -10.19 -6.83 -1.66
CA ARG A 169 -9.32 -7.82 -2.29
C ARG A 169 -8.65 -7.19 -3.51
N ILE A 170 -7.37 -7.48 -3.70
CA ILE A 170 -6.57 -7.00 -4.83
C ILE A 170 -6.45 -8.13 -5.85
N SER A 171 -6.96 -7.91 -7.06
CA SER A 171 -6.76 -8.84 -8.17
C SER A 171 -5.31 -8.77 -8.66
N PRO A 172 -4.52 -9.87 -8.65
CA PRO A 172 -3.12 -9.84 -9.11
C PRO A 172 -2.99 -9.47 -10.59
N ASP A 173 -3.94 -9.87 -11.41
CA ASP A 173 -3.89 -9.69 -12.87
C ASP A 173 -4.16 -8.24 -13.28
N THR A 174 -5.12 -7.59 -12.63
CA THR A 174 -5.62 -6.25 -13.02
C THR A 174 -5.23 -5.16 -12.03
N MET A 175 -4.73 -5.51 -10.84
CA MET A 175 -4.52 -4.62 -9.69
C MET A 175 -5.80 -3.91 -9.23
N ALA A 176 -6.97 -4.40 -9.67
CA ALA A 176 -8.26 -3.85 -9.29
C ALA A 176 -8.58 -4.18 -7.82
N ARG A 177 -9.32 -3.28 -7.19
CA ARG A 177 -9.83 -3.46 -5.82
C ARG A 177 -11.27 -3.96 -5.88
N GLU A 178 -11.51 -5.12 -5.30
CA GLU A 178 -12.81 -5.78 -5.27
C GLU A 178 -13.34 -5.85 -3.85
N SER A 179 -14.64 -5.75 -3.67
CA SER A 179 -15.28 -5.97 -2.37
C SER A 179 -15.37 -7.47 -2.09
N THR A 180 -15.02 -7.86 -0.86
CA THR A 180 -15.19 -9.24 -0.38
C THR A 180 -15.40 -9.23 1.12
N ASP A 181 -16.19 -10.17 1.63
CA ASP A 181 -16.41 -10.38 3.06
C ASP A 181 -15.63 -11.59 3.60
N THR A 182 -14.95 -12.32 2.71
CA THR A 182 -14.23 -13.56 3.05
C THR A 182 -12.88 -13.55 2.37
N ILE A 183 -11.86 -14.01 3.08
CA ILE A 183 -10.48 -14.21 2.60
C ILE A 183 -10.29 -15.69 2.33
N THR A 184 -9.75 -16.04 1.18
CA THR A 184 -9.45 -17.41 0.78
C THR A 184 -7.97 -17.59 0.42
N ALA A 185 -7.51 -18.83 0.28
CA ALA A 185 -6.12 -19.12 -0.04
C ALA A 185 -5.63 -18.36 -1.27
N ASN A 186 -4.43 -17.80 -1.17
CA ASN A 186 -3.77 -16.94 -2.16
C ASN A 186 -4.41 -15.58 -2.42
N ASP A 187 -5.40 -15.16 -1.63
CA ASP A 187 -5.92 -13.80 -1.72
C ASP A 187 -4.89 -12.76 -1.22
N ILE A 188 -4.83 -11.64 -1.91
CA ILE A 188 -4.18 -10.42 -1.45
C ILE A 188 -5.28 -9.47 -1.01
N VAL A 189 -5.33 -9.11 0.28
CA VAL A 189 -6.40 -8.28 0.82
C VAL A 189 -5.86 -7.14 1.69
N ASP A 190 -6.54 -6.00 1.61
CA ASP A 190 -6.34 -4.90 2.53
C ASP A 190 -7.32 -5.06 3.70
N VAL A 191 -6.80 -5.05 4.92
CA VAL A 191 -7.55 -5.29 6.15
C VAL A 191 -7.24 -4.24 7.20
N ALA A 192 -8.19 -4.01 8.10
CA ALA A 192 -7.94 -3.37 9.38
C ALA A 192 -7.83 -4.45 10.46
N LEU A 193 -6.78 -4.37 11.26
CA LEU A 193 -6.52 -5.26 12.39
C LEU A 193 -6.60 -4.47 13.69
N THR A 194 -7.32 -4.99 14.68
CA THR A 194 -7.32 -4.48 16.06
C THR A 194 -6.46 -5.42 16.91
N LEU A 195 -5.57 -4.85 17.71
CA LEU A 195 -4.63 -5.56 18.56
C LEU A 195 -5.09 -5.51 20.01
N ASP A 196 -4.74 -6.51 20.80
CA ASP A 196 -5.04 -6.57 22.24
C ASP A 196 -4.26 -5.55 23.09
N ARG A 197 -3.17 -5.00 22.53
CA ARG A 197 -2.38 -3.90 23.12
C ARG A 197 -1.69 -3.09 22.04
N SER A 198 -1.32 -1.85 22.38
CA SER A 198 -0.50 -1.02 21.47
C SER A 198 0.90 -1.61 21.29
N ILE A 199 1.39 -1.58 20.07
CA ILE A 199 2.76 -1.95 19.70
C ILE A 199 3.43 -0.84 18.91
N ALA A 200 4.76 -0.84 18.91
CA ALA A 200 5.56 0.08 18.10
C ALA A 200 5.88 -0.55 16.74
N PHE A 201 5.69 0.20 15.67
CA PHE A 201 5.96 -0.24 14.29
C PHE A 201 6.20 0.95 13.36
N ASP A 202 6.81 0.70 12.22
CA ASP A 202 6.83 1.63 11.08
C ASP A 202 5.91 1.11 9.97
N THR A 203 5.61 1.94 8.97
CA THR A 203 5.01 1.43 7.75
C THR A 203 6.05 0.65 6.94
N TYR A 204 5.64 -0.37 6.20
CA TYR A 204 6.55 -1.20 5.40
C TYR A 204 7.36 -0.39 4.39
N ALA A 205 6.76 0.68 3.86
CA ALA A 205 7.45 1.57 2.92
C ALA A 205 8.59 2.36 3.56
N ARG A 206 8.54 2.62 4.88
CA ARG A 206 9.58 3.32 5.63
C ARG A 206 10.66 2.37 6.15
N ASN A 207 10.23 1.24 6.69
CA ASN A 207 11.14 0.23 7.22
C ASN A 207 10.52 -1.16 7.08
N ARG A 208 11.17 -2.03 6.30
CA ARG A 208 10.66 -3.37 6.00
C ARG A 208 10.67 -4.28 7.23
N GLU A 209 11.69 -4.18 8.09
CA GLU A 209 11.84 -5.06 9.25
C GLU A 209 10.84 -4.72 10.36
N THR A 210 10.55 -3.44 10.57
CA THR A 210 9.60 -2.98 11.58
C THR A 210 8.19 -2.75 11.04
N GLY A 211 7.96 -2.96 9.73
CA GLY A 211 6.68 -2.82 9.05
C GLY A 211 6.14 -4.10 8.41
N GLY A 212 6.90 -5.20 8.45
CA GLY A 212 6.49 -6.52 7.98
C GLY A 212 6.13 -7.44 9.14
N PHE A 213 5.06 -8.23 9.02
CA PHE A 213 4.62 -9.15 10.06
C PHE A 213 4.05 -10.44 9.46
N ILE A 214 3.83 -11.44 10.30
CA ILE A 214 3.06 -12.63 9.97
C ILE A 214 1.84 -12.75 10.89
N LEU A 215 0.78 -13.35 10.38
CA LEU A 215 -0.38 -13.81 11.15
C LEU A 215 -0.28 -15.32 11.31
N ILE A 216 -0.42 -15.77 12.53
CA ILE A 216 -0.29 -17.18 12.91
C ILE A 216 -1.65 -17.66 13.41
N ASP A 217 -2.08 -18.81 12.93
CA ASP A 217 -3.25 -19.50 13.45
C ASP A 217 -2.97 -19.99 14.87
N ARG A 218 -3.90 -19.70 15.78
CA ARG A 218 -3.72 -20.01 17.21
C ARG A 218 -3.91 -21.50 17.54
N GLU A 219 -4.64 -22.22 16.71
CA GLU A 219 -4.95 -23.63 16.94
C GLU A 219 -3.87 -24.54 16.35
N THR A 220 -3.45 -24.25 15.11
CA THR A 220 -2.49 -25.07 14.39
C THR A 220 -1.05 -24.58 14.57
N SER A 221 -0.84 -23.32 14.96
CA SER A 221 0.46 -22.63 14.98
C SER A 221 1.07 -22.44 13.59
N ASP A 222 0.31 -22.65 12.52
CA ASP A 222 0.76 -22.42 11.15
C ASP A 222 0.70 -20.92 10.80
N THR A 223 1.57 -20.51 9.88
CA THR A 223 1.49 -19.17 9.32
C THR A 223 0.26 -19.06 8.42
N ALA A 224 -0.72 -18.27 8.84
CA ALA A 224 -1.95 -18.04 8.10
C ALA A 224 -1.81 -16.97 7.03
N ALA A 225 -0.99 -15.94 7.28
CA ALA A 225 -0.75 -14.86 6.32
C ALA A 225 0.60 -14.16 6.56
N MET A 226 1.11 -13.53 5.51
CA MET A 226 2.18 -12.52 5.58
C MET A 226 1.56 -11.14 5.39
N GLY A 227 2.04 -10.14 6.14
CA GLY A 227 1.45 -8.81 6.15
C GLY A 227 2.46 -7.68 6.06
N LEU A 228 2.01 -6.59 5.47
CA LEU A 228 2.74 -5.33 5.31
C LEU A 228 1.89 -4.23 5.93
N VAL A 229 2.45 -3.47 6.87
CA VAL A 229 1.77 -2.31 7.45
C VAL A 229 1.68 -1.21 6.40
N LEU A 230 0.46 -0.76 6.12
CA LEU A 230 0.20 0.32 5.18
C LEU A 230 0.32 1.68 5.85
N ASP A 231 0.61 2.70 5.04
CA ASP A 231 0.56 4.09 5.47
C ASP A 231 -0.89 4.62 5.37
N GLY A 232 -1.69 4.34 6.40
CA GLY A 232 -3.10 4.75 6.42
C GLY A 232 -3.33 6.26 6.32
N GLU A 233 -2.36 7.09 6.67
CA GLU A 233 -2.43 8.55 6.51
C GLU A 233 -2.00 8.98 5.11
N GLY A 234 -0.97 8.35 4.55
CA GLY A 234 -0.51 8.66 3.19
C GLY A 234 -1.51 8.24 2.11
N GLU A 235 -2.24 7.13 2.33
CA GLU A 235 -3.31 6.72 1.40
C GLU A 235 -4.55 7.62 1.51
N ARG A 236 -4.92 8.06 2.72
CA ARG A 236 -5.97 9.07 2.92
C ARG A 236 -5.59 10.40 2.29
N GLN A 237 -4.35 10.83 2.46
CA GLN A 237 -3.85 12.09 1.88
C GLN A 237 -3.71 12.00 0.37
N ARG A 238 -3.26 10.85 -0.18
CA ARG A 238 -3.29 10.57 -1.62
C ARG A 238 -4.72 10.51 -2.17
N LYS A 239 -5.66 9.90 -1.46
CA LYS A 239 -7.09 9.92 -1.82
C LYS A 239 -7.66 11.34 -1.81
N LEU A 240 -7.36 12.15 -0.78
CA LEU A 240 -7.77 13.56 -0.72
C LEU A 240 -7.17 14.38 -1.87
N VAL A 241 -5.88 14.24 -2.15
CA VAL A 241 -5.20 14.91 -3.26
C VAL A 241 -5.71 14.43 -4.63
N LEU A 242 -6.04 13.14 -4.77
CA LEU A 242 -6.65 12.61 -5.99
C LEU A 242 -8.11 13.08 -6.15
N VAL A 243 -8.86 13.19 -5.06
CA VAL A 243 -10.22 13.74 -5.07
C VAL A 243 -10.18 15.24 -5.34
N GLU A 244 -9.25 16.00 -4.74
CA GLU A 244 -9.06 17.43 -5.04
C GLU A 244 -8.56 17.66 -6.47
N LYS A 245 -7.60 16.88 -6.96
CA LYS A 245 -7.18 16.92 -8.38
C LYS A 245 -8.27 16.46 -9.32
N GLY A 246 -9.07 15.46 -8.94
CA GLY A 246 -10.26 15.02 -9.66
C GLY A 246 -11.35 16.09 -9.66
N ALA A 247 -11.57 16.79 -8.53
CA ALA A 247 -12.51 17.88 -8.41
C ALA A 247 -12.01 19.15 -9.13
N ALA A 248 -10.72 19.49 -9.03
CA ALA A 248 -10.11 20.60 -9.78
C ALA A 248 -10.11 20.33 -11.29
N GLY A 249 -9.78 19.10 -11.72
CA GLY A 249 -9.91 18.67 -13.12
C GLY A 249 -11.35 18.55 -13.60
N ALA A 250 -12.32 18.37 -12.70
CA ALA A 250 -13.74 18.38 -13.01
C ALA A 250 -14.30 19.82 -13.10
N THR A 251 -13.78 20.77 -12.34
CA THR A 251 -14.16 22.20 -12.45
C THR A 251 -13.56 22.85 -13.70
N GLU A 252 -12.33 22.53 -14.09
CA GLU A 252 -11.78 22.96 -15.38
C GLU A 252 -12.49 22.28 -16.58
N ARG A 253 -12.92 21.01 -16.44
CA ARG A 253 -13.72 20.33 -17.47
C ARG A 253 -15.18 20.74 -17.47
N ALA A 254 -15.75 21.20 -16.36
CA ALA A 254 -17.13 21.67 -16.30
C ALA A 254 -17.34 23.03 -17.03
N GLY A 255 -16.32 23.87 -17.14
CA GLY A 255 -16.35 25.10 -17.96
C GLY A 255 -16.25 24.82 -19.47
N GLY A 256 -15.48 23.80 -19.89
CA GLY A 256 -15.33 23.43 -21.31
C GLY A 256 -16.26 22.28 -21.76
N GLY A 257 -16.76 21.47 -20.84
CA GLY A 257 -17.51 20.25 -21.14
C GLY A 257 -18.94 20.48 -21.64
N ARG A 258 -19.58 21.61 -21.30
CA ARG A 258 -20.90 21.96 -21.82
C ARG A 258 -20.85 22.27 -23.32
N LEU A 259 -19.81 22.95 -23.78
CA LEU A 259 -19.62 23.24 -25.21
C LEU A 259 -19.09 22.02 -25.99
N ARG A 260 -18.27 21.17 -25.36
CA ARG A 260 -17.73 19.97 -26.01
C ARG A 260 -18.78 18.88 -26.21
N GLY A 261 -19.63 18.59 -25.20
CA GLY A 261 -20.71 17.62 -25.33
C GLY A 261 -21.82 18.06 -26.32
N VAL A 262 -22.06 19.38 -26.48
CA VAL A 262 -22.91 19.93 -27.50
C VAL A 262 -22.25 19.85 -28.86
N GLY A 263 -20.92 20.05 -28.96
CA GLY A 263 -20.16 19.93 -30.20
C GLY A 263 -20.12 18.49 -30.72
N GLU A 264 -19.94 17.50 -29.86
CA GLU A 264 -19.98 16.08 -30.23
C GLU A 264 -21.38 15.62 -30.69
N ALA A 265 -22.44 16.01 -29.97
CA ALA A 265 -23.80 15.72 -30.36
C ALA A 265 -24.19 16.38 -31.70
N LEU A 266 -23.72 17.60 -31.96
CA LEU A 266 -23.93 18.31 -33.23
C LEU A 266 -23.11 17.69 -34.36
N SER A 267 -21.89 17.18 -34.10
CA SER A 267 -21.09 16.51 -35.14
C SER A 267 -21.69 15.17 -35.59
N TRP A 268 -22.22 14.40 -34.65
CA TRP A 268 -22.93 13.13 -34.97
C TRP A 268 -24.23 13.37 -35.71
N THR A 269 -25.01 14.38 -35.36
CA THR A 269 -26.22 14.76 -36.09
C THR A 269 -25.91 15.35 -37.47
N ALA A 270 -24.83 16.12 -37.60
CA ALA A 270 -24.38 16.65 -38.91
C ALA A 270 -23.91 15.58 -39.89
N LEU A 271 -23.31 14.48 -39.41
CA LEU A 271 -22.95 13.32 -40.22
C LEU A 271 -24.15 12.39 -40.51
N GLY A 272 -25.05 12.23 -39.55
CA GLY A 272 -26.21 11.35 -39.69
C GLY A 272 -27.27 11.87 -40.66
N LEU A 273 -27.48 13.20 -40.70
CA LEU A 273 -28.54 13.81 -41.52
C LEU A 273 -28.40 13.55 -43.04
N PRO A 274 -27.23 13.72 -43.68
CA PRO A 274 -27.05 13.43 -45.11
C PRO A 274 -27.18 11.92 -45.43
N VAL A 275 -26.74 11.05 -44.49
CA VAL A 275 -26.85 9.60 -44.69
C VAL A 275 -28.30 9.15 -44.64
N THR A 276 -29.09 9.61 -43.67
CA THR A 276 -30.53 9.28 -43.57
C THR A 276 -31.30 9.86 -44.73
N ALA A 277 -30.98 11.08 -45.16
CA ALA A 277 -31.60 11.70 -46.31
C ALA A 277 -31.26 10.98 -47.64
N ALA A 278 -30.00 10.53 -47.81
CA ALA A 278 -29.60 9.76 -49.00
C ALA A 278 -30.31 8.40 -49.08
N ILE A 279 -30.43 7.69 -47.96
CA ILE A 279 -31.18 6.43 -47.88
C ILE A 279 -32.67 6.68 -48.20
N ALA A 280 -33.29 7.69 -47.61
CA ALA A 280 -34.69 8.02 -47.84
C ALA A 280 -34.95 8.43 -49.32
N PHE A 281 -34.00 9.16 -49.92
CA PHE A 281 -34.05 9.52 -51.33
C PHE A 281 -33.98 8.28 -52.25
N ALA A 282 -33.14 7.31 -51.94
CA ALA A 282 -33.02 6.07 -52.68
C ALA A 282 -34.35 5.25 -52.73
N PHE A 283 -35.15 5.36 -51.64
CA PHE A 283 -36.42 4.66 -51.53
C PHE A 283 -37.63 5.47 -52.07
N THR A 284 -37.62 6.80 -51.93
CA THR A 284 -38.77 7.65 -52.26
C THR A 284 -38.66 8.35 -53.62
N GLY A 285 -37.47 8.52 -54.15
CA GLY A 285 -37.18 9.25 -55.38
C GLY A 285 -37.48 10.76 -55.30
N ASP A 286 -37.96 11.28 -54.16
CA ASP A 286 -38.30 12.69 -53.96
C ASP A 286 -37.39 13.31 -52.88
N TRP A 287 -36.59 14.30 -53.26
CA TRP A 287 -35.63 14.97 -52.40
C TRP A 287 -36.27 15.74 -51.23
N ARG A 288 -37.53 16.24 -51.45
CA ARG A 288 -38.29 16.97 -50.40
C ARG A 288 -38.72 16.05 -49.27
N ILE A 289 -39.19 14.87 -49.61
CA ILE A 289 -39.58 13.84 -48.65
C ILE A 289 -38.35 13.31 -47.94
N ALA A 290 -37.26 13.07 -48.65
CA ALA A 290 -35.99 12.62 -48.10
C ALA A 290 -35.40 13.61 -47.09
N LEU A 291 -35.45 14.91 -47.39
CA LEU A 291 -34.99 15.96 -46.48
C LEU A 291 -35.88 16.06 -45.23
N ALA A 292 -37.19 15.96 -45.37
CA ALA A 292 -38.13 15.95 -44.25
C ALA A 292 -37.88 14.77 -43.28
N ILE A 293 -37.62 13.59 -43.81
CA ILE A 293 -37.26 12.39 -43.02
C ILE A 293 -35.97 12.58 -42.30
N GLY A 294 -34.92 13.10 -42.95
CA GLY A 294 -33.63 13.40 -42.34
C GLY A 294 -33.72 14.40 -41.20
N LEU A 295 -34.51 15.47 -41.38
CA LEU A 295 -34.72 16.47 -40.32
C LEU A 295 -35.55 15.91 -39.15
N ALA A 296 -36.55 15.06 -39.40
CA ALA A 296 -37.30 14.40 -38.34
C ALA A 296 -36.44 13.45 -37.52
N ASP A 297 -35.56 12.64 -38.14
CA ASP A 297 -34.62 11.75 -37.48
C ASP A 297 -33.65 12.53 -36.61
N ALA A 298 -33.10 13.65 -37.09
CA ALA A 298 -32.21 14.50 -36.32
C ALA A 298 -32.90 15.11 -35.09
N ALA A 299 -34.16 15.55 -35.21
CA ALA A 299 -34.95 16.08 -34.12
C ALA A 299 -35.24 15.04 -33.02
N VAL A 300 -35.58 13.80 -33.41
CA VAL A 300 -35.80 12.68 -32.49
C VAL A 300 -34.53 12.32 -31.75
N LYS A 301 -33.38 12.22 -32.43
CA LYS A 301 -32.07 11.94 -31.80
C LYS A 301 -31.66 12.97 -30.78
N LEU A 302 -31.86 14.26 -31.07
CA LEU A 302 -31.60 15.37 -30.14
C LEU A 302 -32.55 15.32 -28.94
N GLY A 303 -33.82 15.01 -29.13
CA GLY A 303 -34.79 14.85 -28.05
C GLY A 303 -34.48 13.67 -27.13
N CYS A 304 -34.14 12.50 -27.69
CA CYS A 304 -33.75 11.32 -26.96
C CYS A 304 -32.46 11.57 -26.14
N TYR A 305 -31.49 12.25 -26.73
CA TYR A 305 -30.25 12.62 -26.00
C TYR A 305 -30.54 13.55 -24.82
N GLY A 306 -31.42 14.54 -24.99
CA GLY A 306 -31.82 15.44 -23.90
C GLY A 306 -32.58 14.72 -22.79
N LEU A 307 -33.45 13.77 -23.13
CA LEU A 307 -34.20 12.96 -22.16
C LEU A 307 -33.30 11.99 -21.39
N HIS A 308 -32.43 11.28 -22.07
CA HIS A 308 -31.44 10.37 -21.46
C HIS A 308 -30.57 11.12 -20.47
N ARG A 309 -30.09 12.30 -20.81
CA ARG A 309 -29.26 13.15 -19.92
C ARG A 309 -30.05 13.63 -18.70
N ARG A 310 -31.36 13.93 -18.82
CA ARG A 310 -32.22 14.31 -17.68
C ARG A 310 -32.50 13.16 -16.74
N LEU A 311 -32.66 11.95 -17.25
CA LEU A 311 -32.89 10.73 -16.45
C LEU A 311 -31.64 10.35 -15.69
N TRP A 312 -30.46 10.41 -16.32
CA TRP A 312 -29.16 10.09 -15.67
C TRP A 312 -28.82 11.06 -14.56
N SER A 313 -29.02 12.37 -14.79
CA SER A 313 -28.77 13.40 -13.78
C SER A 313 -29.75 13.38 -12.58
N ARG A 314 -30.87 12.68 -12.66
CA ARG A 314 -31.81 12.42 -11.54
C ARG A 314 -31.40 11.21 -10.71
N GLY A 315 -30.80 10.19 -11.31
CA GLY A 315 -30.27 9.02 -10.60
C GLY A 315 -29.10 9.35 -9.67
N GLU A 316 -28.23 10.27 -10.10
CA GLU A 316 -27.09 10.73 -9.27
C GLU A 316 -27.50 11.59 -8.05
N ARG A 317 -28.67 12.25 -8.08
CA ARG A 317 -29.19 13.03 -6.93
C ARG A 317 -30.00 12.20 -5.93
N ALA A 318 -30.38 10.99 -6.29
CA ALA A 318 -31.08 10.07 -5.40
C ALA A 318 -30.13 9.11 -4.66
N ALA A 319 -28.84 9.12 -5.01
CA ALA A 319 -27.78 8.29 -4.43
C ALA A 319 -26.81 9.10 -3.53
N GLN A 320 -27.10 10.37 -3.25
CA GLN A 320 -26.49 11.23 -2.23
C GLN A 320 -27.47 11.44 -1.07
#